data_2de2abacbe1fcd0cfb0c7e8273c40e7f
#
_entry.id   2de2abacbe1fcd0cfb0c7e8273c40e7f
#
_cell.length_a   1.000
_cell.length_b   1.000
_cell.length_c   1.000
_cell.angle_alpha   90.00
_cell.angle_beta   90.00
_cell.angle_gamma   90.00
#
_symmetry.space_group_name_H-M   'P 1'
#
loop_
_entity.id
_entity.type
_entity.pdbx_description
1 polymer ?
#
loop_
_entity_poly.entity_id
_entity_poly.type
_entity_poly.pdbx_seq_one_letter_code
_entity_poly.pdbx_strand_id
1 'polypeptide(L)'
;MAEVGSASPKPPAAANKAPIDKYIIEKKIGQGQFSCVYRAKSTETGQIVALKRVPIFEMMDPKARNDCIKEIDLLKSLDHVNVVCCLESFIDGKDLVIVLELADAGDLGKMIKHFKTQGKRISEKTIWKYFTQISGALAHLHNRRVMHRDIKPANVFITGQGVAKLGDLGLGRFVSQTTVEAHSLVGTPYYMSPERIHEAGYSFQSDIWSLGCLLYEMAALHSPFYGDKMTLAGLCRKIEACDYPPLPADLYSEEFRSLVASMIQTDMSKRPTAEQVYTISKKMYEVMQAKEKEKAAAGGGSA
;
A
#
# COMPACT_ATOMS: atom_id res chain seq x y z
N MET A 1 53.44 33.83 -46.41
CA MET A 1 53.29 32.47 -45.80
C MET A 1 52.31 32.62 -44.63
N ALA A 2 51.07 32.19 -44.81
CA ALA A 2 50.06 32.22 -43.78
C ALA A 2 49.88 30.80 -43.25
N GLU A 3 50.09 30.58 -41.92
CA GLU A 3 49.89 29.31 -41.28
C GLU A 3 48.40 29.03 -41.13
N VAL A 4 47.96 27.93 -41.68
CA VAL A 4 46.58 27.41 -41.51
C VAL A 4 46.58 26.56 -40.25
N GLY A 5 46.01 27.14 -39.18
CA GLY A 5 45.75 26.44 -37.92
C GLY A 5 44.69 25.37 -38.11
N SER A 6 45.05 24.08 -37.96
CA SER A 6 44.13 22.96 -37.95
C SER A 6 43.38 22.93 -36.64
N ALA A 7 42.09 23.27 -36.67
CA ALA A 7 41.19 23.03 -35.54
C ALA A 7 40.87 21.53 -35.41
N SER A 8 41.24 20.94 -34.27
CA SER A 8 40.86 19.56 -33.89
C SER A 8 39.33 19.48 -33.74
N PRO A 9 38.67 18.40 -34.19
CA PRO A 9 37.26 18.24 -34.06
C PRO A 9 36.87 18.11 -32.57
N LYS A 10 35.93 18.94 -32.13
CA LYS A 10 35.32 18.88 -30.81
C LYS A 10 34.68 17.51 -30.61
N PRO A 11 34.89 16.83 -29.47
CA PRO A 11 34.24 15.52 -29.23
C PRO A 11 32.71 15.69 -29.30
N PRO A 12 31.97 14.67 -29.82
CA PRO A 12 30.52 14.76 -29.92
C PRO A 12 29.95 14.98 -28.53
N ALA A 13 29.01 15.93 -28.40
CA ALA A 13 28.27 16.16 -27.18
C ALA A 13 27.64 14.83 -26.73
N ALA A 14 27.82 14.46 -25.46
CA ALA A 14 27.24 13.27 -24.87
C ALA A 14 25.74 13.27 -25.19
N ALA A 15 25.30 12.28 -25.95
CA ALA A 15 23.89 12.10 -26.28
C ALA A 15 23.11 12.09 -24.95
N ASN A 16 22.15 12.98 -24.80
CA ASN A 16 21.24 13.00 -23.65
C ASN A 16 20.52 11.64 -23.65
N LYS A 17 20.95 10.71 -22.78
CA LYS A 17 20.31 9.41 -22.63
C LYS A 17 18.86 9.62 -22.21
N ALA A 18 17.95 8.85 -22.79
CA ALA A 18 16.56 8.85 -22.33
C ALA A 18 16.52 8.45 -20.83
N PRO A 19 15.62 9.03 -20.04
CA PRO A 19 15.56 8.72 -18.59
C PRO A 19 15.49 7.23 -18.28
N ILE A 20 14.87 6.41 -19.13
CA ILE A 20 14.79 4.94 -18.98
C ILE A 20 16.17 4.27 -19.11
N ASP A 21 17.11 4.84 -19.85
CA ASP A 21 18.46 4.27 -20.06
C ASP A 21 19.31 4.29 -18.77
N LYS A 22 18.83 5.01 -17.74
CA LYS A 22 19.42 4.97 -16.39
C LYS A 22 19.11 3.67 -15.63
N TYR A 23 18.25 2.81 -16.16
CA TYR A 23 17.77 1.60 -15.49
C TYR A 23 17.95 0.37 -16.34
N ILE A 24 18.60 -0.65 -15.77
CA ILE A 24 18.68 -1.99 -16.35
C ILE A 24 17.50 -2.79 -15.80
N ILE A 25 16.53 -3.10 -16.66
CA ILE A 25 15.37 -3.93 -16.30
C ILE A 25 15.85 -5.38 -16.18
N GLU A 26 15.64 -6.00 -15.01
CA GLU A 26 16.07 -7.37 -14.74
C GLU A 26 14.95 -8.38 -14.96
N LYS A 27 13.78 -8.15 -14.34
CA LYS A 27 12.61 -9.04 -14.45
C LYS A 27 11.32 -8.36 -14.08
N LYS A 28 10.20 -8.87 -14.60
CA LYS A 28 8.85 -8.50 -14.17
C LYS A 28 8.58 -9.10 -12.80
N ILE A 29 8.10 -8.29 -11.85
CA ILE A 29 7.79 -8.68 -10.47
C ILE A 29 6.32 -8.51 -10.09
N GLY A 30 5.55 -7.78 -10.91
CA GLY A 30 4.12 -7.58 -10.68
C GLY A 30 3.37 -7.22 -11.96
N GLN A 31 2.08 -7.49 -11.95
CA GLN A 31 1.14 -7.04 -12.97
C GLN A 31 -0.15 -6.62 -12.29
N GLY A 32 -0.51 -5.36 -12.44
CA GLY A 32 -1.84 -4.83 -12.13
C GLY A 32 -2.74 -4.86 -13.36
N GLN A 33 -3.99 -4.48 -13.18
CA GLN A 33 -4.96 -4.39 -14.28
C GLN A 33 -4.48 -3.46 -15.41
N PHE A 34 -3.82 -2.36 -15.05
CA PHE A 34 -3.38 -1.30 -15.98
C PHE A 34 -1.90 -0.94 -15.81
N SER A 35 -1.11 -1.80 -15.19
CA SER A 35 0.30 -1.51 -14.98
C SER A 35 1.14 -2.78 -14.92
N CYS A 36 2.40 -2.64 -15.30
CA CYS A 36 3.41 -3.67 -15.09
C CYS A 36 4.50 -3.13 -14.16
N VAL A 37 4.97 -3.95 -13.23
CA VAL A 37 6.06 -3.60 -12.32
C VAL A 37 7.27 -4.48 -12.60
N TYR A 38 8.42 -3.86 -12.75
CA TYR A 38 9.69 -4.51 -13.02
C TYR A 38 10.70 -4.23 -11.92
N ARG A 39 11.48 -5.23 -11.57
CA ARG A 39 12.71 -5.04 -10.82
C ARG A 39 13.78 -4.52 -11.76
N ALA A 40 14.43 -3.44 -11.38
CA ALA A 40 15.49 -2.83 -12.18
C ALA A 40 16.66 -2.37 -11.29
N LYS A 41 17.82 -2.14 -11.91
CA LYS A 41 19.00 -1.61 -11.26
C LYS A 41 19.34 -0.25 -11.87
N SER A 42 19.50 0.77 -11.03
CA SER A 42 20.01 2.06 -11.46
C SER A 42 21.47 1.94 -11.91
N THR A 43 21.80 2.44 -13.10
CA THR A 43 23.17 2.48 -13.62
C THR A 43 24.02 3.56 -12.95
N GLU A 44 23.37 4.58 -12.39
CA GLU A 44 24.04 5.72 -11.74
C GLU A 44 24.41 5.39 -10.28
N THR A 45 23.48 4.79 -9.54
CA THR A 45 23.65 4.56 -8.08
C THR A 45 23.89 3.09 -7.72
N GLY A 46 23.65 2.16 -8.66
CA GLY A 46 23.64 0.72 -8.39
C GLY A 46 22.46 0.22 -7.56
N GLN A 47 21.56 1.13 -7.13
CA GLN A 47 20.39 0.79 -6.30
C GLN A 47 19.40 -0.07 -7.07
N ILE A 48 18.82 -1.04 -6.38
CA ILE A 48 17.71 -1.83 -6.90
C ILE A 48 16.40 -1.11 -6.62
N VAL A 49 15.57 -0.99 -7.66
CA VAL A 49 14.33 -0.22 -7.65
C VAL A 49 13.17 -1.03 -8.26
N ALA A 50 11.95 -0.59 -8.03
CA ALA A 50 10.77 -1.06 -8.75
C ALA A 50 10.36 -0.02 -9.81
N LEU A 51 10.28 -0.41 -11.07
CA LEU A 51 9.77 0.42 -12.16
C LEU A 51 8.31 0.03 -12.42
N LYS A 52 7.39 0.93 -12.11
CA LYS A 52 5.96 0.76 -12.44
C LYS A 52 5.66 1.51 -13.73
N ARG A 53 5.24 0.79 -14.76
CA ARG A 53 4.86 1.33 -16.08
C ARG A 53 3.35 1.35 -16.22
N VAL A 54 2.80 2.49 -16.57
CA VAL A 54 1.35 2.73 -16.75
C VAL A 54 1.12 3.36 -18.13
N PRO A 55 0.37 2.73 -19.05
CA PRO A 55 0.15 3.21 -20.42
C PRO A 55 -0.89 4.34 -20.44
N ILE A 56 -0.57 5.50 -19.86
CA ILE A 56 -1.50 6.62 -19.66
C ILE A 56 -2.01 7.24 -20.95
N PHE A 57 -1.22 7.18 -22.04
CA PHE A 57 -1.63 7.74 -23.33
C PHE A 57 -2.63 6.87 -24.07
N GLU A 58 -2.74 5.59 -23.74
CA GLU A 58 -3.73 4.67 -24.32
C GLU A 58 -5.03 4.65 -23.52
N MET A 59 -4.96 4.95 -22.22
CA MET A 59 -6.06 4.76 -21.28
C MET A 59 -6.77 6.04 -20.86
N MET A 60 -6.15 7.22 -21.08
CA MET A 60 -6.63 8.47 -20.49
C MET A 60 -6.75 9.57 -21.56
N ASP A 61 -7.78 10.40 -21.43
CA ASP A 61 -7.85 11.66 -22.14
C ASP A 61 -6.78 12.67 -21.67
N PRO A 62 -6.52 13.77 -22.41
CA PRO A 62 -5.47 14.72 -22.05
C PRO A 62 -5.61 15.36 -20.68
N LYS A 63 -6.85 15.60 -20.21
CA LYS A 63 -7.11 16.19 -18.88
C LYS A 63 -6.77 15.21 -17.79
N ALA A 64 -7.27 13.97 -17.89
CA ALA A 64 -6.98 12.89 -16.93
C ALA A 64 -5.47 12.58 -16.83
N ARG A 65 -4.75 12.62 -17.98
CA ARG A 65 -3.27 12.48 -17.99
C ARG A 65 -2.57 13.57 -17.20
N ASN A 66 -2.94 14.84 -17.43
CA ASN A 66 -2.33 15.96 -16.72
C ASN A 66 -2.61 15.89 -15.21
N ASP A 67 -3.81 15.50 -14.83
CA ASP A 67 -4.17 15.33 -13.42
C ASP A 67 -3.40 14.15 -12.78
N CYS A 68 -3.20 13.05 -13.51
CA CYS A 68 -2.36 11.93 -13.10
C CYS A 68 -0.90 12.36 -12.86
N ILE A 69 -0.32 13.14 -13.77
CA ILE A 69 1.06 13.63 -13.62
C ILE A 69 1.20 14.53 -12.40
N LYS A 70 0.25 15.45 -12.15
CA LYS A 70 0.25 16.31 -10.96
C LYS A 70 0.16 15.49 -9.65
N GLU A 71 -0.65 14.44 -9.63
CA GLU A 71 -0.75 13.58 -8.45
C GLU A 71 0.54 12.81 -8.17
N ILE A 72 1.27 12.40 -9.22
CA ILE A 72 2.60 11.79 -9.07
C ILE A 72 3.59 12.78 -8.45
N ASP A 73 3.55 14.05 -8.82
CA ASP A 73 4.42 15.07 -8.21
C ASP A 73 4.09 15.26 -6.71
N LEU A 74 2.82 15.12 -6.33
CA LEU A 74 2.43 15.08 -4.92
C LEU A 74 3.01 13.83 -4.23
N LEU A 75 2.97 12.66 -4.88
CA LEU A 75 3.53 11.43 -4.32
C LEU A 75 5.05 11.52 -4.10
N LYS A 76 5.79 12.22 -4.95
CA LYS A 76 7.23 12.49 -4.75
C LYS A 76 7.52 13.33 -3.52
N SER A 77 6.55 14.16 -3.08
CA SER A 77 6.70 15.00 -1.89
C SER A 77 6.45 14.25 -0.56
N LEU A 78 5.98 13.00 -0.64
CA LEU A 78 5.71 12.20 0.55
C LEU A 78 7.01 11.58 1.07
N ASP A 79 7.41 11.99 2.28
CA ASP A 79 8.56 11.45 2.98
C ASP A 79 8.11 10.85 4.32
N HIS A 80 8.07 9.54 4.38
CA HIS A 80 7.74 8.80 5.59
C HIS A 80 8.31 7.38 5.53
N VAL A 81 8.94 6.92 6.61
CA VAL A 81 9.62 5.62 6.69
C VAL A 81 8.73 4.43 6.32
N ASN A 82 7.42 4.53 6.57
CA ASN A 82 6.45 3.48 6.29
C ASN A 82 5.56 3.75 5.04
N VAL A 83 5.96 4.67 4.17
CA VAL A 83 5.37 4.87 2.83
C VAL A 83 6.40 4.49 1.79
N VAL A 84 5.99 3.77 0.73
CA VAL A 84 6.90 3.46 -0.39
C VAL A 84 7.31 4.76 -1.07
N CYS A 85 8.61 5.05 -1.08
CA CYS A 85 9.15 6.27 -1.64
C CYS A 85 9.08 6.26 -3.17
N CYS A 86 8.58 7.34 -3.76
CA CYS A 86 8.68 7.63 -5.18
C CYS A 86 10.00 8.38 -5.44
N LEU A 87 10.97 7.72 -6.07
CA LEU A 87 12.31 8.26 -6.31
C LEU A 87 12.30 9.26 -7.47
N GLU A 88 11.67 8.88 -8.58
CA GLU A 88 11.43 9.76 -9.73
C GLU A 88 10.25 9.25 -10.58
N SER A 89 9.81 10.08 -11.53
CA SER A 89 8.89 9.67 -12.58
C SER A 89 9.17 10.41 -13.87
N PHE A 90 8.90 9.76 -15.00
CA PHE A 90 9.08 10.34 -16.34
C PHE A 90 8.17 9.65 -17.35
N ILE A 91 8.03 10.24 -18.51
CA ILE A 91 7.35 9.64 -19.66
C ILE A 91 8.37 8.90 -20.53
N ASP A 92 8.08 7.65 -20.84
CA ASP A 92 8.83 6.82 -21.76
C ASP A 92 7.91 6.30 -22.85
N GLY A 93 7.99 6.88 -24.06
CA GLY A 93 7.07 6.64 -25.14
C GLY A 93 5.63 7.02 -24.77
N LYS A 94 4.75 6.02 -24.66
CA LYS A 94 3.33 6.19 -24.26
C LYS A 94 3.06 5.87 -22.80
N ASP A 95 4.08 5.48 -22.05
CA ASP A 95 3.96 5.05 -20.67
C ASP A 95 4.42 6.15 -19.70
N LEU A 96 3.74 6.27 -18.57
CA LEU A 96 4.27 6.89 -17.38
C LEU A 96 5.09 5.83 -16.63
N VAL A 97 6.36 6.12 -16.41
CA VAL A 97 7.27 5.30 -15.61
C VAL A 97 7.44 5.95 -14.25
N ILE A 98 7.16 5.19 -13.20
CA ILE A 98 7.32 5.60 -11.80
C ILE A 98 8.40 4.71 -11.19
N VAL A 99 9.46 5.33 -10.69
CA VAL A 99 10.56 4.66 -10.02
C VAL A 99 10.31 4.68 -8.53
N LEU A 100 10.19 3.51 -7.93
CA LEU A 100 9.87 3.32 -6.52
C LEU A 100 11.02 2.60 -5.82
N GLU A 101 11.18 2.86 -4.52
CA GLU A 101 12.00 1.97 -3.71
C GLU A 101 11.45 0.54 -3.75
N LEU A 102 12.34 -0.45 -3.68
CA LEU A 102 11.95 -1.86 -3.67
C LEU A 102 11.99 -2.41 -2.24
N ALA A 103 10.83 -2.87 -1.75
CA ALA A 103 10.75 -3.70 -0.55
C ALA A 103 10.90 -5.17 -0.97
N ASP A 104 11.90 -5.86 -0.43
CA ASP A 104 12.42 -7.11 -0.96
C ASP A 104 11.92 -8.39 -0.24
N ALA A 105 11.23 -8.25 0.91
CA ALA A 105 10.72 -9.39 1.67
C ALA A 105 9.25 -9.76 1.35
N GLY A 106 8.70 -9.20 0.27
CA GLY A 106 7.34 -9.48 -0.17
C GLY A 106 6.29 -8.54 0.45
N ASP A 107 5.06 -9.03 0.60
CA ASP A 107 3.92 -8.26 1.06
C ASP A 107 3.19 -8.95 2.22
N LEU A 108 2.35 -8.19 2.93
CA LEU A 108 1.58 -8.67 4.08
C LEU A 108 0.60 -9.79 3.69
N GLY A 109 0.07 -9.77 2.45
CA GLY A 109 -0.81 -10.83 1.97
C GLY A 109 -0.10 -12.18 1.87
N LYS A 110 1.17 -12.19 1.40
CA LYS A 110 2.01 -13.39 1.40
C LYS A 110 2.31 -13.86 2.82
N MET A 111 2.56 -12.93 3.75
CA MET A 111 2.77 -13.27 5.15
C MET A 111 1.51 -13.92 5.76
N ILE A 112 0.32 -13.32 5.58
CA ILE A 112 -0.95 -13.87 6.05
C ILE A 112 -1.18 -15.27 5.45
N LYS A 113 -0.99 -15.43 4.14
CA LYS A 113 -1.11 -16.71 3.46
C LYS A 113 -0.15 -17.75 4.03
N HIS A 114 1.10 -17.38 4.31
CA HIS A 114 2.08 -18.27 4.92
C HIS A 114 1.60 -18.78 6.30
N PHE A 115 1.15 -17.90 7.19
CA PHE A 115 0.62 -18.29 8.49
C PHE A 115 -0.60 -19.21 8.36
N LYS A 116 -1.52 -18.89 7.44
CA LYS A 116 -2.70 -19.70 7.15
C LYS A 116 -2.32 -21.11 6.67
N THR A 117 -1.38 -21.25 5.75
CA THR A 117 -0.93 -22.56 5.24
C THR A 117 -0.17 -23.38 6.27
N GLN A 118 0.46 -22.75 7.26
CA GLN A 118 1.12 -23.41 8.38
C GLN A 118 0.16 -23.78 9.53
N GLY A 119 -1.13 -23.45 9.44
CA GLY A 119 -2.09 -23.61 10.52
C GLY A 119 -1.74 -22.81 11.78
N LYS A 120 -0.93 -21.75 11.63
CA LYS A 120 -0.45 -20.90 12.73
C LYS A 120 -1.16 -19.55 12.69
N ARG A 121 -1.19 -18.84 13.83
CA ARG A 121 -1.70 -17.48 13.96
C ARG A 121 -0.57 -16.48 14.04
N ILE A 122 -0.83 -15.26 13.59
CA ILE A 122 0.06 -14.14 13.84
C ILE A 122 -0.19 -13.67 15.26
N SER A 123 0.86 -13.53 16.08
CA SER A 123 0.70 -13.06 17.47
C SER A 123 0.19 -11.62 17.48
N GLU A 124 -0.65 -11.26 18.48
CA GLU A 124 -1.18 -9.90 18.62
C GLU A 124 -0.07 -8.84 18.66
N LYS A 125 1.05 -9.13 19.34
CA LYS A 125 2.23 -8.27 19.34
C LYS A 125 2.79 -8.02 17.93
N THR A 126 2.90 -9.08 17.12
CA THR A 126 3.37 -8.95 15.73
C THR A 126 2.38 -8.16 14.88
N ILE A 127 1.09 -8.34 15.11
CA ILE A 127 0.05 -7.56 14.44
C ILE A 127 0.20 -6.08 14.81
N TRP A 128 0.30 -5.74 16.11
CA TRP A 128 0.50 -4.37 16.55
C TRP A 128 1.78 -3.74 15.99
N LYS A 129 2.88 -4.51 15.90
CA LYS A 129 4.13 -4.03 15.29
C LYS A 129 3.92 -3.52 13.87
N TYR A 130 3.28 -4.31 13.02
CA TYR A 130 3.05 -3.91 11.62
C TYR A 130 1.91 -2.89 11.51
N PHE A 131 0.85 -3.08 12.27
CA PHE A 131 -0.32 -2.20 12.20
C PHE A 131 0.00 -0.76 12.64
N THR A 132 0.84 -0.57 13.66
CA THR A 132 1.33 0.75 14.06
C THR A 132 2.07 1.46 12.93
N GLN A 133 2.87 0.75 12.16
CA GLN A 133 3.59 1.29 11.01
C GLN A 133 2.63 1.68 9.88
N ILE A 134 1.65 0.83 9.58
CA ILE A 134 0.66 1.06 8.53
C ILE A 134 -0.26 2.23 8.89
N SER A 135 -0.77 2.26 10.12
CA SER A 135 -1.62 3.36 10.60
C SER A 135 -0.87 4.70 10.67
N GLY A 136 0.42 4.69 11.04
CA GLY A 136 1.28 5.87 11.00
C GLY A 136 1.50 6.39 9.57
N ALA A 137 1.72 5.49 8.62
CA ALA A 137 1.78 5.83 7.20
C ALA A 137 0.47 6.47 6.72
N LEU A 138 -0.68 5.88 7.08
CA LEU A 138 -1.97 6.42 6.68
C LEU A 138 -2.26 7.78 7.32
N ALA A 139 -1.92 7.97 8.60
CA ALA A 139 -2.04 9.26 9.28
C ALA A 139 -1.20 10.34 8.57
N HIS A 140 0.04 10.01 8.17
CA HIS A 140 0.89 10.91 7.39
C HIS A 140 0.26 11.31 6.04
N LEU A 141 -0.36 10.36 5.32
CA LEU A 141 -1.07 10.64 4.08
C LEU A 141 -2.28 11.54 4.31
N HIS A 142 -3.15 11.20 5.26
CA HIS A 142 -4.37 11.95 5.55
C HIS A 142 -4.07 13.39 6.02
N ASN A 143 -3.00 13.59 6.81
CA ASN A 143 -2.54 14.92 7.22
C ASN A 143 -2.10 15.79 6.04
N ARG A 144 -1.66 15.16 4.93
CA ARG A 144 -1.33 15.83 3.65
C ARG A 144 -2.48 15.86 2.65
N ARG A 145 -3.69 15.53 3.11
CA ARG A 145 -4.90 15.46 2.27
C ARG A 145 -4.81 14.45 1.13
N VAL A 146 -4.01 13.40 1.31
CA VAL A 146 -3.88 12.28 0.37
C VAL A 146 -4.68 11.09 0.89
N MET A 147 -5.61 10.59 0.09
CA MET A 147 -6.32 9.33 0.32
C MET A 147 -5.59 8.19 -0.38
N HIS A 148 -5.44 7.04 0.30
CA HIS A 148 -4.75 5.88 -0.27
C HIS A 148 -5.60 5.13 -1.32
N ARG A 149 -6.88 4.91 -1.04
CA ARG A 149 -7.91 4.33 -1.93
C ARG A 149 -7.82 2.83 -2.23
N ASP A 150 -6.72 2.15 -1.88
CA ASP A 150 -6.55 0.71 -2.11
C ASP A 150 -5.77 0.04 -0.96
N ILE A 151 -6.21 0.28 0.29
CA ILE A 151 -5.63 -0.36 1.47
C ILE A 151 -6.05 -1.83 1.50
N LYS A 152 -5.05 -2.71 1.39
CA LYS A 152 -5.19 -4.18 1.46
C LYS A 152 -3.81 -4.81 1.73
N PRO A 153 -3.74 -6.06 2.22
CA PRO A 153 -2.46 -6.70 2.54
C PRO A 153 -1.46 -6.78 1.38
N ALA A 154 -1.93 -6.92 0.14
CA ALA A 154 -1.06 -6.97 -1.05
C ALA A 154 -0.33 -5.64 -1.33
N ASN A 155 -0.84 -4.51 -0.82
CA ASN A 155 -0.27 -3.17 -0.97
C ASN A 155 0.54 -2.73 0.26
N VAL A 156 0.75 -3.61 1.24
CA VAL A 156 1.65 -3.41 2.37
C VAL A 156 2.88 -4.28 2.15
N PHE A 157 3.96 -3.65 1.74
CA PHE A 157 5.24 -4.33 1.48
C PHE A 157 6.07 -4.44 2.75
N ILE A 158 6.94 -5.45 2.81
CA ILE A 158 7.81 -5.70 3.96
C ILE A 158 9.25 -5.69 3.47
N THR A 159 10.12 -4.97 4.17
CA THR A 159 11.57 -4.98 3.91
C THR A 159 12.26 -6.14 4.61
N GLY A 160 13.48 -6.50 4.18
CA GLY A 160 14.30 -7.53 4.85
C GLY A 160 14.58 -7.23 6.32
N GLN A 161 14.49 -5.97 6.77
CA GLN A 161 14.61 -5.56 8.16
C GLN A 161 13.29 -5.64 8.94
N GLY A 162 12.20 -6.12 8.31
CA GLY A 162 10.89 -6.25 8.94
C GLY A 162 10.17 -4.91 9.16
N VAL A 163 10.41 -3.94 8.28
CA VAL A 163 9.68 -2.66 8.22
C VAL A 163 8.53 -2.80 7.21
N ALA A 164 7.31 -2.42 7.65
CA ALA A 164 6.17 -2.34 6.75
C ALA A 164 6.17 -1.00 6.00
N LYS A 165 5.86 -1.05 4.70
CA LYS A 165 5.74 0.12 3.83
C LYS A 165 4.42 0.06 3.06
N LEU A 166 3.60 1.08 3.23
CA LEU A 166 2.36 1.24 2.50
C LEU A 166 2.66 1.75 1.09
N GLY A 167 2.24 1.03 0.07
CA GLY A 167 2.52 1.33 -1.33
C GLY A 167 1.29 1.29 -2.22
N ASP A 168 1.50 1.44 -3.51
CA ASP A 168 0.44 1.54 -4.53
C ASP A 168 -0.53 2.72 -4.32
N LEU A 169 0.04 3.87 -3.93
CA LEU A 169 -0.68 5.12 -3.72
C LEU A 169 -1.31 5.67 -5.01
N GLY A 170 -2.57 6.04 -4.94
CA GLY A 170 -3.23 7.06 -5.77
C GLY A 170 -3.58 6.72 -7.22
N LEU A 171 -2.86 5.85 -7.92
CA LEU A 171 -3.12 5.55 -9.33
C LEU A 171 -4.50 4.90 -9.60
N GLY A 172 -5.10 4.29 -8.59
CA GLY A 172 -6.45 3.74 -8.66
C GLY A 172 -7.54 4.78 -8.97
N ARG A 173 -7.32 6.08 -8.67
CA ARG A 173 -8.28 7.14 -8.96
C ARG A 173 -8.49 7.35 -10.46
N PHE A 174 -7.39 7.46 -11.21
CA PHE A 174 -7.44 7.77 -12.64
C PHE A 174 -7.97 6.59 -13.45
N VAL A 175 -7.67 5.40 -12.98
CA VAL A 175 -8.12 4.16 -13.60
C VAL A 175 -9.60 3.89 -13.28
N SER A 176 -10.07 4.24 -12.07
CA SER A 176 -11.47 3.98 -11.68
C SER A 176 -12.47 5.01 -12.23
N GLN A 177 -12.05 6.24 -12.56
CA GLN A 177 -12.95 7.24 -13.15
C GLN A 177 -13.29 6.93 -14.60
N THR A 178 -12.40 6.27 -15.36
CA THR A 178 -12.66 5.81 -16.71
C THR A 178 -13.36 4.46 -16.77
N THR A 179 -13.49 3.76 -15.63
CA THR A 179 -13.98 2.36 -15.55
C THR A 179 -15.22 2.20 -14.67
N VAL A 180 -16.00 3.26 -14.41
CA VAL A 180 -17.31 3.11 -13.73
C VAL A 180 -18.26 2.18 -14.50
N GLU A 181 -18.04 1.99 -15.80
CA GLU A 181 -18.82 1.08 -16.63
C GLU A 181 -18.20 -0.32 -16.85
N ALA A 182 -16.95 -0.55 -16.48
CA ALA A 182 -16.29 -1.84 -16.68
C ALA A 182 -15.77 -2.42 -15.36
N HIS A 183 -16.67 -2.79 -14.45
CA HIS A 183 -16.38 -3.71 -13.36
C HIS A 183 -16.13 -5.13 -13.91
N SER A 184 -15.06 -5.32 -14.66
CA SER A 184 -14.44 -6.63 -14.69
C SER A 184 -13.71 -6.77 -13.35
N LEU A 185 -14.43 -7.24 -12.34
CA LEU A 185 -13.95 -7.56 -11.01
C LEU A 185 -12.85 -8.61 -11.11
N VAL A 186 -11.62 -8.17 -11.36
CA VAL A 186 -10.46 -9.03 -11.16
C VAL A 186 -10.26 -9.15 -9.65
N GLY A 187 -10.97 -10.10 -9.04
CA GLY A 187 -10.96 -10.37 -7.60
C GLY A 187 -12.20 -9.84 -6.86
N THR A 188 -12.51 -10.47 -5.73
CA THR A 188 -13.63 -10.10 -4.86
C THR A 188 -13.29 -8.86 -4.04
N PRO A 189 -14.12 -7.79 -4.03
CA PRO A 189 -13.80 -6.51 -3.39
C PRO A 189 -14.06 -6.52 -1.87
N TYR A 190 -13.40 -7.42 -1.13
CA TYR A 190 -13.60 -7.63 0.31
C TYR A 190 -13.31 -6.42 1.21
N TYR A 191 -12.65 -5.38 0.70
CA TYR A 191 -12.28 -4.15 1.44
C TYR A 191 -13.16 -2.95 1.08
N MET A 192 -14.18 -3.16 0.22
CA MET A 192 -15.09 -2.12 -0.20
C MET A 192 -15.94 -1.66 0.99
N SER A 193 -16.04 -0.35 1.17
CA SER A 193 -16.86 0.25 2.23
C SER A 193 -18.32 0.43 1.79
N PRO A 194 -19.29 0.54 2.74
CA PRO A 194 -20.70 0.72 2.42
C PRO A 194 -20.97 1.94 1.52
N GLU A 195 -20.31 3.06 1.77
CA GLU A 195 -20.47 4.28 0.97
C GLU A 195 -20.03 4.11 -0.49
N ARG A 196 -19.11 3.17 -0.77
CA ARG A 196 -18.71 2.83 -2.14
C ARG A 196 -19.74 1.94 -2.85
N ILE A 197 -20.48 1.12 -2.10
CA ILE A 197 -21.60 0.34 -2.64
C ILE A 197 -22.72 1.27 -3.12
N HIS A 198 -22.95 2.35 -2.34
CA HIS A 198 -24.00 3.35 -2.65
C HIS A 198 -23.51 4.49 -3.56
N GLU A 199 -22.32 4.37 -4.17
CA GLU A 199 -21.75 5.38 -5.08
C GLU A 199 -21.66 6.79 -4.45
N ALA A 200 -21.66 6.89 -3.12
CA ALA A 200 -21.55 8.14 -2.38
C ALA A 200 -20.14 8.78 -2.41
N GLY A 201 -19.26 8.21 -3.22
CA GLY A 201 -17.88 8.67 -3.36
C GLY A 201 -16.92 8.04 -2.34
N TYR A 202 -15.64 8.30 -2.53
CA TYR A 202 -14.56 7.83 -1.64
C TYR A 202 -14.13 8.97 -0.71
N SER A 203 -13.92 8.67 0.56
CA SER A 203 -13.48 9.63 1.57
C SER A 203 -12.30 9.10 2.39
N PHE A 204 -11.72 9.95 3.25
CA PHE A 204 -10.72 9.52 4.25
C PHE A 204 -11.26 8.40 5.15
N GLN A 205 -12.54 8.41 5.45
CA GLN A 205 -13.19 7.39 6.27
C GLN A 205 -13.36 6.05 5.55
N SER A 206 -13.31 6.05 4.21
CA SER A 206 -13.27 4.82 3.43
C SER A 206 -11.91 4.09 3.58
N ASP A 207 -10.81 4.84 3.68
CA ASP A 207 -9.51 4.28 4.03
C ASP A 207 -9.51 3.65 5.43
N ILE A 208 -10.20 4.27 6.40
CA ILE A 208 -10.31 3.72 7.77
C ILE A 208 -11.07 2.39 7.79
N TRP A 209 -12.16 2.28 7.03
CA TRP A 209 -12.85 1.00 6.86
C TRP A 209 -11.91 -0.09 6.31
N SER A 210 -11.21 0.21 5.22
CA SER A 210 -10.27 -0.74 4.61
C SER A 210 -9.13 -1.10 5.57
N LEU A 211 -8.64 -0.14 6.38
CA LEU A 211 -7.64 -0.38 7.41
C LEU A 211 -8.18 -1.30 8.52
N GLY A 212 -9.45 -1.16 8.90
CA GLY A 212 -10.13 -2.05 9.84
C GLY A 212 -10.24 -3.48 9.32
N CYS A 213 -10.62 -3.63 8.04
CA CYS A 213 -10.65 -4.94 7.37
C CYS A 213 -9.26 -5.59 7.32
N LEU A 214 -8.21 -4.80 7.08
CA LEU A 214 -6.83 -5.27 7.09
C LEU A 214 -6.42 -5.74 8.49
N LEU A 215 -6.73 -4.98 9.56
CA LEU A 215 -6.43 -5.38 10.93
C LEU A 215 -7.14 -6.68 11.31
N TYR A 216 -8.42 -6.80 10.96
CA TYR A 216 -9.18 -8.04 11.15
C TYR A 216 -8.53 -9.22 10.43
N GLU A 217 -8.15 -9.04 9.16
CA GLU A 217 -7.55 -10.11 8.35
C GLU A 217 -6.18 -10.55 8.89
N MET A 218 -5.38 -9.68 9.46
CA MET A 218 -4.14 -10.06 10.13
C MET A 218 -4.39 -11.02 11.31
N ALA A 219 -5.53 -10.88 12.00
CA ALA A 219 -5.92 -11.70 13.12
C ALA A 219 -6.60 -13.01 12.66
N ALA A 220 -7.62 -12.88 11.82
CA ALA A 220 -8.47 -14.01 11.40
C ALA A 220 -7.87 -14.83 10.24
N LEU A 221 -6.83 -14.30 9.55
CA LEU A 221 -6.20 -14.86 8.34
C LEU A 221 -7.16 -15.00 7.14
N HIS A 222 -8.24 -14.22 7.18
CA HIS A 222 -9.19 -14.01 6.09
C HIS A 222 -9.92 -12.67 6.28
N SER A 223 -10.45 -12.10 5.19
CA SER A 223 -11.26 -10.86 5.25
C SER A 223 -12.46 -11.02 6.20
N PRO A 224 -12.93 -9.95 6.88
CA PRO A 224 -14.12 -10.01 7.74
C PRO A 224 -15.36 -10.48 7.01
N PHE A 225 -15.52 -10.12 5.75
CA PHE A 225 -16.69 -10.45 4.92
C PHE A 225 -16.46 -11.64 3.99
N TYR A 226 -15.41 -12.43 4.25
CA TYR A 226 -15.13 -13.64 3.47
C TYR A 226 -16.28 -14.66 3.58
N GLY A 227 -16.51 -15.37 2.47
CA GLY A 227 -17.42 -16.51 2.44
C GLY A 227 -17.14 -17.37 1.22
N ASP A 228 -17.27 -18.68 1.39
CA ASP A 228 -17.13 -19.62 0.29
C ASP A 228 -18.24 -19.39 -0.74
N LYS A 229 -17.88 -19.37 -2.03
CA LYS A 229 -18.80 -19.14 -3.15
C LYS A 229 -19.62 -17.83 -3.02
N MET A 230 -19.06 -16.80 -2.39
CA MET A 230 -19.70 -15.51 -2.18
C MET A 230 -20.00 -14.83 -3.53
N THR A 231 -21.26 -14.45 -3.74
CA THR A 231 -21.66 -13.58 -4.85
C THR A 231 -21.40 -12.11 -4.49
N LEU A 232 -21.24 -11.24 -5.49
CA LEU A 232 -21.09 -9.81 -5.24
C LEU A 232 -22.26 -9.23 -4.44
N ALA A 233 -23.50 -9.58 -4.80
CA ALA A 233 -24.69 -9.15 -4.06
C ALA A 233 -24.72 -9.68 -2.61
N GLY A 234 -24.24 -10.89 -2.37
CA GLY A 234 -24.07 -11.45 -1.02
C GLY A 234 -23.04 -10.71 -0.22
N LEU A 235 -21.92 -10.35 -0.84
CA LEU A 235 -20.87 -9.55 -0.21
C LEU A 235 -21.37 -8.15 0.14
N CYS A 236 -22.05 -7.45 -0.78
CA CYS A 236 -22.63 -6.13 -0.52
C CYS A 236 -23.57 -6.16 0.69
N ARG A 237 -24.49 -7.14 0.75
CA ARG A 237 -25.40 -7.30 1.90
C ARG A 237 -24.67 -7.49 3.23
N LYS A 238 -23.60 -8.31 3.26
CA LYS A 238 -22.79 -8.48 4.48
C LYS A 238 -22.09 -7.20 4.89
N ILE A 239 -21.53 -6.45 3.94
CA ILE A 239 -20.87 -5.17 4.18
C ILE A 239 -21.87 -4.16 4.74
N GLU A 240 -23.05 -4.01 4.14
CA GLU A 240 -24.12 -3.10 4.57
C GLU A 240 -24.68 -3.45 5.95
N ALA A 241 -24.80 -4.74 6.25
CA ALA A 241 -25.22 -5.22 7.55
C ALA A 241 -24.08 -5.23 8.59
N CYS A 242 -22.84 -4.93 8.19
CA CYS A 242 -21.65 -5.09 9.03
C CYS A 242 -21.56 -6.51 9.64
N ASP A 243 -22.00 -7.53 8.87
CA ASP A 243 -22.12 -8.92 9.30
C ASP A 243 -20.80 -9.66 9.10
N TYR A 244 -19.99 -9.72 10.16
CA TYR A 244 -18.74 -10.48 10.20
C TYR A 244 -18.54 -11.16 11.57
N PRO A 245 -17.86 -12.33 11.62
CA PRO A 245 -17.59 -13.03 12.86
C PRO A 245 -16.77 -12.20 13.84
N PRO A 246 -17.12 -12.14 15.13
CA PRO A 246 -16.28 -11.48 16.13
C PRO A 246 -14.94 -12.20 16.29
N LEU A 247 -13.88 -11.45 16.59
CA LEU A 247 -12.60 -12.05 16.94
C LEU A 247 -12.67 -12.70 18.32
N PRO A 248 -12.06 -13.90 18.53
CA PRO A 248 -12.11 -14.63 19.78
C PRO A 248 -11.52 -13.83 20.96
N ALA A 249 -12.25 -13.74 22.07
CA ALA A 249 -11.87 -12.99 23.25
C ALA A 249 -10.73 -13.62 24.06
N ASP A 250 -10.53 -14.91 23.91
CA ASP A 250 -9.42 -15.68 24.51
C ASP A 250 -8.10 -15.51 23.76
N LEU A 251 -8.13 -14.95 22.54
CA LEU A 251 -6.95 -14.81 21.69
C LEU A 251 -6.50 -13.35 21.49
N TYR A 252 -7.45 -12.41 21.55
CA TYR A 252 -7.20 -11.00 21.26
C TYR A 252 -7.73 -10.12 22.38
N SER A 253 -6.94 -9.11 22.77
CA SER A 253 -7.29 -8.16 23.81
C SER A 253 -8.59 -7.42 23.47
N GLU A 254 -9.24 -6.86 24.50
CA GLU A 254 -10.43 -6.05 24.32
C GLU A 254 -10.14 -4.80 23.49
N GLU A 255 -8.99 -4.17 23.71
CA GLU A 255 -8.53 -3.01 22.95
C GLU A 255 -8.38 -3.31 21.47
N PHE A 256 -7.85 -4.51 21.15
CA PHE A 256 -7.70 -4.96 19.76
C PHE A 256 -9.07 -5.11 19.09
N ARG A 257 -9.96 -5.84 19.72
CA ARG A 257 -11.31 -6.12 19.22
C ARG A 257 -12.14 -4.84 19.10
N SER A 258 -12.04 -3.94 20.08
CA SER A 258 -12.72 -2.64 20.09
C SER A 258 -12.21 -1.72 18.97
N LEU A 259 -10.88 -1.72 18.69
CA LEU A 259 -10.33 -0.93 17.59
C LEU A 259 -10.84 -1.43 16.24
N VAL A 260 -10.84 -2.77 16.00
CA VAL A 260 -11.44 -3.34 14.80
C VAL A 260 -12.89 -2.90 14.64
N ALA A 261 -13.70 -3.07 15.69
CA ALA A 261 -15.13 -2.73 15.68
C ALA A 261 -15.38 -1.23 15.47
N SER A 262 -14.50 -0.35 15.95
CA SER A 262 -14.62 1.10 15.73
C SER A 262 -14.33 1.54 14.30
N MET A 263 -13.44 0.83 13.61
CA MET A 263 -13.08 1.14 12.21
C MET A 263 -14.08 0.53 11.21
N ILE A 264 -14.59 -0.67 11.49
CA ILE A 264 -15.59 -1.35 10.65
C ILE A 264 -16.99 -0.94 11.13
N GLN A 265 -17.37 0.31 10.84
CA GLN A 265 -18.66 0.92 11.14
C GLN A 265 -19.34 1.38 9.86
N THR A 266 -20.65 1.07 9.70
CA THR A 266 -21.42 1.54 8.53
C THR A 266 -21.55 3.07 8.51
N ASP A 267 -21.75 3.69 9.68
CA ASP A 267 -21.76 5.13 9.86
C ASP A 267 -20.32 5.67 9.82
N MET A 268 -19.97 6.36 8.73
CA MET A 268 -18.64 6.96 8.54
C MET A 268 -18.25 7.94 9.66
N SER A 269 -19.24 8.65 10.24
CA SER A 269 -18.99 9.66 11.28
C SER A 269 -18.51 9.06 12.60
N LYS A 270 -18.77 7.77 12.81
CA LYS A 270 -18.35 7.02 14.00
C LYS A 270 -16.97 6.39 13.86
N ARG A 271 -16.43 6.34 12.66
CA ARG A 271 -15.08 5.80 12.45
C ARG A 271 -14.03 6.79 12.97
N PRO A 272 -12.98 6.30 13.66
CA PRO A 272 -11.89 7.16 14.12
C PRO A 272 -11.13 7.79 12.94
N THR A 273 -10.37 8.85 13.20
CA THR A 273 -9.40 9.38 12.24
C THR A 273 -8.15 8.49 12.18
N ALA A 274 -7.38 8.59 11.10
CA ALA A 274 -6.11 7.86 10.98
C ALA A 274 -5.13 8.19 12.13
N GLU A 275 -5.11 9.44 12.59
CA GLU A 275 -4.29 9.87 13.73
C GLU A 275 -4.72 9.21 15.05
N GLN A 276 -6.03 9.09 15.29
CA GLN A 276 -6.56 8.38 16.47
C GLN A 276 -6.19 6.89 16.42
N VAL A 277 -6.34 6.25 15.25
CA VAL A 277 -5.95 4.83 15.06
C VAL A 277 -4.45 4.65 15.31
N TYR A 278 -3.61 5.53 14.77
CA TYR A 278 -2.17 5.49 14.98
C TYR A 278 -1.80 5.63 16.46
N THR A 279 -2.39 6.59 17.16
CA THR A 279 -2.14 6.82 18.59
C THR A 279 -2.48 5.60 19.43
N ILE A 280 -3.65 4.96 19.18
CA ILE A 280 -4.06 3.74 19.88
C ILE A 280 -3.09 2.60 19.56
N SER A 281 -2.79 2.35 18.29
CA SER A 281 -1.93 1.24 17.87
C SER A 281 -0.50 1.37 18.41
N LYS A 282 0.04 2.58 18.45
CA LYS A 282 1.36 2.88 19.03
C LYS A 282 1.40 2.56 20.52
N LYS A 283 0.41 3.05 21.28
CA LYS A 283 0.28 2.76 22.71
C LYS A 283 0.19 1.25 22.97
N MET A 284 -0.62 0.53 22.19
CA MET A 284 -0.78 -0.91 22.37
C MET A 284 0.49 -1.68 22.05
N TYR A 285 1.23 -1.29 21.01
CA TYR A 285 2.50 -1.90 20.70
C TYR A 285 3.53 -1.67 21.82
N GLU A 286 3.61 -0.47 22.38
CA GLU A 286 4.46 -0.13 23.54
C GLU A 286 4.13 -0.99 24.76
N VAL A 287 2.83 -1.16 25.08
CA VAL A 287 2.36 -2.04 26.16
C VAL A 287 2.78 -3.50 25.93
N MET A 288 2.63 -4.01 24.70
CA MET A 288 3.05 -5.38 24.38
C MET A 288 4.55 -5.58 24.49
N GLN A 289 5.35 -4.56 24.12
CA GLN A 289 6.81 -4.60 24.30
C GLN A 289 7.22 -4.59 25.78
N ALA A 290 6.56 -3.79 26.62
CA ALA A 290 6.81 -3.74 28.06
C ALA A 290 6.53 -5.09 28.74
N LYS A 291 5.35 -5.67 28.48
CA LYS A 291 4.97 -7.00 29.00
C LYS A 291 5.97 -8.10 28.65
N GLU A 292 6.56 -8.05 27.48
CA GLU A 292 7.55 -9.05 27.05
C GLU A 292 8.90 -8.87 27.78
N LYS A 293 9.35 -7.61 27.96
CA LYS A 293 10.56 -7.32 28.74
C LYS A 293 10.43 -7.77 30.19
N GLU A 294 9.26 -7.55 30.80
CA GLU A 294 8.96 -8.03 32.15
C GLU A 294 8.99 -9.57 32.25
N LYS A 295 8.38 -10.26 31.27
CA LYS A 295 8.43 -11.73 31.23
C LYS A 295 9.84 -12.27 31.04
N ALA A 296 10.64 -11.64 30.19
CA ALA A 296 12.04 -12.00 29.96
C ALA A 296 12.89 -11.79 31.24
N ALA A 297 12.66 -10.68 31.97
CA ALA A 297 13.32 -10.40 33.22
C ALA A 297 12.93 -11.38 34.35
N ALA A 298 11.65 -11.76 34.42
CA ALA A 298 11.14 -12.73 35.41
C ALA A 298 11.58 -14.18 35.11
N GLY A 299 11.77 -14.54 33.83
CA GLY A 299 12.21 -15.88 33.41
C GLY A 299 13.74 -16.09 33.47
N GLY A 300 14.54 -15.04 33.55
CA GLY A 300 16.00 -15.11 33.65
C GLY A 300 16.56 -15.31 35.08
N GLY A 301 15.68 -15.43 36.09
CA GLY A 301 16.05 -15.61 37.49
C GLY A 301 16.12 -17.05 38.01
N SER A 302 16.01 -18.06 37.10
CA SER A 302 16.09 -19.49 37.47
C SER A 302 17.15 -20.17 36.61
N ALA A 303 18.42 -19.93 36.91
CA ALA A 303 19.54 -20.71 36.42
C ALA A 303 20.60 -20.81 37.53
#